data_dcbae06c85365792982471a4635d297e
#
_entry.id   dcbae06c85365792982471a4635d297e
#
_cell.length_a   1.000
_cell.length_b   1.000
_cell.length_c   1.000
_cell.angle_alpha   90.00
_cell.angle_beta   90.00
_cell.angle_gamma   90.00
#
_symmetry.space_group_name_H-M   'P 1'
#
loop_
_entity.id
_entity.type
_entity.pdbx_description
1 polymer ?
#
loop_
_entity_poly.entity_id
_entity_poly.type
_entity_poly.pdbx_seq_one_letter_code
_entity_poly.pdbx_strand_id
1 'polypeptide(L)'
;DGVLYSDLEGVFGQVSKKMTEYISNKLNVDLKEAKELQTNYFHKYNTSLNGLMIHHDIPPKEFLDYVHDINLDLLEKDTALRNELENINLNKFVFTNGSKEHVKNITTHLGIDDQFDGVFDIVDAEYSPKPEAKAFDLMVKKFQIDPTETLYIEDIAKNLSIGKERGAKTVWLIN
;
A
#
# COMPACT_ATOMS: atom_id res chain seq x y z
N ASP A 1 -3.38 -2.65 3.29
CA ASP A 1 -3.60 -2.11 4.64
C ASP A 1 -4.89 -1.29 4.61
N GLY A 2 -5.67 -1.28 5.71
CA GLY A 2 -6.86 -0.43 5.84
C GLY A 2 -8.07 -0.76 4.97
N VAL A 3 -7.93 -1.59 3.94
CA VAL A 3 -9.01 -2.04 3.05
C VAL A 3 -9.35 -3.50 3.26
N LEU A 4 -8.37 -4.39 3.19
CA LEU A 4 -8.58 -5.84 3.37
C LEU A 4 -8.59 -6.26 4.84
N TYR A 5 -8.08 -5.44 5.73
CA TYR A 5 -8.10 -5.63 7.18
C TYR A 5 -8.03 -4.27 7.88
N SER A 6 -8.62 -4.17 9.05
CA SER A 6 -8.83 -2.91 9.78
C SER A 6 -7.84 -2.70 10.94
N ASP A 7 -6.69 -3.35 10.92
CA ASP A 7 -5.73 -3.24 12.02
C ASP A 7 -4.79 -2.05 11.85
N LEU A 8 -5.14 -0.94 12.49
CA LEU A 8 -4.32 0.27 12.51
C LEU A 8 -3.15 0.20 13.51
N GLU A 9 -3.24 -0.60 14.56
CA GLU A 9 -2.23 -0.66 15.63
C GLU A 9 -1.32 -1.90 15.54
N GLY A 10 -1.81 -3.01 15.00
CA GLY A 10 -1.09 -4.28 14.94
C GLY A 10 -0.10 -4.34 13.77
N VAL A 11 -0.59 -4.61 12.57
CA VAL A 11 0.29 -4.85 11.39
C VAL A 11 0.89 -3.55 10.88
N PHE A 12 0.06 -2.53 10.58
CA PHE A 12 0.56 -1.26 10.07
C PHE A 12 1.38 -0.50 11.13
N GLY A 13 1.04 -0.64 12.42
CA GLY A 13 1.83 -0.09 13.52
C GLY A 13 3.26 -0.61 13.53
N GLN A 14 3.47 -1.92 13.27
CA GLN A 14 4.80 -2.51 13.13
C GLN A 14 5.56 -1.93 11.94
N VAL A 15 4.91 -1.83 10.76
CA VAL A 15 5.52 -1.21 9.57
C VAL A 15 5.96 0.22 9.87
N SER A 16 5.08 1.02 10.48
CA SER A 16 5.39 2.41 10.85
C SER A 16 6.56 2.52 11.84
N LYS A 17 6.64 1.63 12.82
CA LYS A 17 7.75 1.56 13.77
C LYS A 17 9.06 1.21 13.05
N LYS A 18 9.06 0.17 12.21
CA LYS A 18 10.23 -0.22 11.41
C LYS A 18 10.69 0.88 10.46
N MET A 19 9.78 1.66 9.87
CA MET A 19 10.15 2.86 9.08
C MET A 19 10.94 3.86 9.93
N THR A 20 10.46 4.16 11.15
CA THR A 20 11.14 5.08 12.07
C THR A 20 12.53 4.56 12.45
N GLU A 21 12.63 3.27 12.79
CA GLU A 21 13.90 2.61 13.16
C GLU A 21 14.89 2.62 11.98
N TYR A 22 14.43 2.30 10.76
CA TYR A 22 15.25 2.35 9.56
C TYR A 22 15.82 3.75 9.32
N ILE A 23 14.97 4.77 9.38
CA ILE A 23 15.38 6.17 9.18
C ILE A 23 16.39 6.59 10.24
N SER A 24 16.13 6.29 11.52
CA SER A 24 17.04 6.58 12.63
C SER A 24 18.43 5.99 12.39
N ASN A 25 18.48 4.71 12.02
CA ASN A 25 19.74 3.99 11.79
C ASN A 25 20.49 4.50 10.54
N LYS A 26 19.76 4.72 9.44
CA LYS A 26 20.39 5.12 8.16
C LYS A 26 20.90 6.57 8.17
N LEU A 27 20.17 7.46 8.82
CA LEU A 27 20.50 8.89 8.84
C LEU A 27 21.25 9.28 10.11
N ASN A 28 21.47 8.35 11.06
CA ASN A 28 22.11 8.59 12.35
C ASN A 28 21.46 9.75 13.12
N VAL A 29 20.12 9.72 13.19
CA VAL A 29 19.28 10.66 13.93
C VAL A 29 18.53 9.93 15.05
N ASP A 30 18.02 10.65 16.05
CA ASP A 30 17.23 10.01 17.09
C ASP A 30 15.84 9.58 16.59
N LEU A 31 15.15 8.73 17.35
CA LEU A 31 13.84 8.18 16.94
C LEU A 31 12.76 9.26 16.78
N LYS A 32 12.85 10.37 17.53
CA LYS A 32 11.89 11.48 17.43
C LYS A 32 12.07 12.21 16.10
N GLU A 33 13.30 12.57 15.77
CA GLU A 33 13.64 13.22 14.50
C GLU A 33 13.32 12.28 13.31
N ALA A 34 13.62 10.99 13.44
CA ALA A 34 13.28 9.99 12.43
C ALA A 34 11.77 9.91 12.19
N LYS A 35 10.95 9.97 13.25
CA LYS A 35 9.49 9.98 13.14
C LYS A 35 8.97 11.26 12.51
N GLU A 36 9.55 12.39 12.83
CA GLU A 36 9.22 13.68 12.20
C GLU A 36 9.53 13.65 10.70
N LEU A 37 10.71 13.14 10.30
CA LEU A 37 11.08 12.95 8.89
C LEU A 37 10.12 12.02 8.17
N GLN A 38 9.81 10.85 8.75
CA GLN A 38 8.84 9.89 8.21
C GLN A 38 7.51 10.57 7.91
N THR A 39 6.97 11.30 8.86
CA THR A 39 5.67 11.97 8.76
C THR A 39 5.69 13.09 7.73
N ASN A 40 6.73 13.94 7.78
CA ASN A 40 6.89 15.07 6.85
C ASN A 40 7.03 14.57 5.40
N TYR A 41 7.80 13.50 5.17
CA TYR A 41 7.96 12.94 3.83
C TYR A 41 6.67 12.29 3.32
N PHE A 42 5.94 11.57 4.18
CA PHE A 42 4.63 11.05 3.81
C PHE A 42 3.67 12.16 3.34
N HIS A 43 3.58 13.26 4.09
CA HIS A 43 2.70 14.37 3.72
C HIS A 43 3.14 15.10 2.45
N LYS A 44 4.44 15.28 2.27
CA LYS A 44 4.99 16.07 1.15
C LYS A 44 5.15 15.28 -0.14
N TYR A 45 5.46 13.99 -0.04
CA TYR A 45 5.83 13.14 -1.18
C TYR A 45 4.94 11.91 -1.32
N ASN A 46 3.79 11.86 -0.65
CA ASN A 46 2.79 10.79 -0.64
C ASN A 46 3.25 9.46 -0.03
N THR A 47 4.55 9.21 0.11
CA THR A 47 5.14 8.13 0.91
C THR A 47 6.44 8.61 1.56
N SER A 48 6.77 8.01 2.72
CA SER A 48 8.06 8.26 3.37
C SER A 48 9.22 7.80 2.49
N LEU A 49 9.06 6.67 1.79
CA LEU A 49 10.05 6.13 0.85
C LEU A 49 10.41 7.14 -0.24
N ASN A 50 9.42 7.78 -0.85
CA ASN A 50 9.67 8.73 -1.95
C ASN A 50 10.51 9.93 -1.46
N GLY A 51 10.20 10.46 -0.27
CA GLY A 51 11.02 11.50 0.35
C GLY A 51 12.45 11.03 0.66
N LEU A 52 12.61 9.81 1.16
CA LEU A 52 13.93 9.22 1.45
C LEU A 52 14.77 9.01 0.18
N MET A 53 14.17 8.56 -0.91
CA MET A 53 14.83 8.43 -2.21
C MET A 53 15.32 9.77 -2.74
N ILE A 54 14.48 10.81 -2.67
CA ILE A 54 14.78 12.15 -3.21
C ILE A 54 15.90 12.84 -2.41
N HIS A 55 15.89 12.71 -1.07
CA HIS A 55 16.75 13.53 -0.21
C HIS A 55 17.96 12.79 0.36
N HIS A 56 17.95 11.47 0.34
CA HIS A 56 18.94 10.66 1.05
C HIS A 56 19.48 9.49 0.22
N ASP A 57 19.11 9.41 -1.08
CA ASP A 57 19.54 8.33 -2.00
C ASP A 57 19.32 6.92 -1.42
N ILE A 58 18.26 6.73 -0.62
CA ILE A 58 17.94 5.44 -0.01
C ILE A 58 17.54 4.42 -1.09
N PRO A 59 18.18 3.23 -1.12
CA PRO A 59 17.78 2.17 -2.03
C PRO A 59 16.38 1.66 -1.69
N PRO A 60 15.38 1.79 -2.61
CA PRO A 60 14.00 1.49 -2.26
C PRO A 60 13.76 0.02 -1.90
N LYS A 61 14.46 -0.91 -2.55
CA LYS A 61 14.33 -2.34 -2.22
C LYS A 61 14.76 -2.64 -0.79
N GLU A 62 15.90 -2.10 -0.35
CA GLU A 62 16.39 -2.29 1.01
C GLU A 62 15.38 -1.78 2.05
N PHE A 63 14.82 -0.59 1.80
CA PHE A 63 13.80 -0.01 2.68
C PHE A 63 12.56 -0.89 2.74
N LEU A 64 12.01 -1.30 1.58
CA LEU A 64 10.81 -2.12 1.52
C LEU A 64 10.99 -3.48 2.20
N ASP A 65 12.12 -4.14 1.97
CA ASP A 65 12.44 -5.43 2.61
C ASP A 65 12.48 -5.28 4.14
N TYR A 66 13.11 -4.22 4.63
CA TYR A 66 13.23 -3.98 6.07
C TYR A 66 11.91 -3.67 6.75
N VAL A 67 11.11 -2.77 6.16
CA VAL A 67 9.88 -2.30 6.82
C VAL A 67 8.74 -3.32 6.77
N HIS A 68 8.76 -4.24 5.80
CA HIS A 68 7.76 -5.30 5.64
C HIS A 68 8.16 -6.63 6.33
N ASP A 69 9.34 -6.71 6.94
CA ASP A 69 9.74 -7.84 7.81
C ASP A 69 9.09 -7.68 9.19
N ILE A 70 7.81 -8.03 9.29
CA ILE A 70 6.94 -7.85 10.46
C ILE A 70 6.32 -9.16 10.90
N ASN A 71 5.83 -9.21 12.15
CA ASN A 71 5.08 -10.36 12.63
C ASN A 71 3.63 -10.28 12.16
N LEU A 72 3.18 -11.31 11.43
CA LEU A 72 1.83 -11.44 10.91
C LEU A 72 0.95 -12.41 11.71
N ASP A 73 1.45 -12.99 12.81
CA ASP A 73 0.67 -13.92 13.65
C ASP A 73 -0.58 -13.26 14.26
N LEU A 74 -0.66 -11.94 14.22
CA LEU A 74 -1.84 -11.17 14.64
C LEU A 74 -2.99 -11.21 13.61
N LEU A 75 -2.70 -11.58 12.37
CA LEU A 75 -3.71 -11.72 11.32
C LEU A 75 -4.28 -13.14 11.35
N GLU A 76 -5.57 -13.23 11.57
CA GLU A 76 -6.30 -14.49 11.45
C GLU A 76 -6.93 -14.60 10.06
N LYS A 77 -7.22 -15.84 9.65
CA LYS A 77 -7.95 -16.09 8.39
C LYS A 77 -9.32 -15.43 8.45
N ASP A 78 -9.63 -14.62 7.46
CA ASP A 78 -10.94 -13.98 7.33
C ASP A 78 -11.83 -14.75 6.34
N THR A 79 -12.55 -15.74 6.88
CA THR A 79 -13.46 -16.56 6.08
C THR A 79 -14.67 -15.76 5.56
N ALA A 80 -15.08 -14.71 6.26
CA ALA A 80 -16.19 -13.85 5.82
C ALA A 80 -15.75 -13.04 4.60
N LEU A 81 -14.62 -12.37 4.67
CA LEU A 81 -14.05 -11.64 3.54
C LEU A 81 -13.77 -12.57 2.35
N ARG A 82 -13.23 -13.77 2.60
CA ARG A 82 -13.01 -14.77 1.54
C ARG A 82 -14.30 -15.07 0.81
N ASN A 83 -15.37 -15.43 1.53
CA ASN A 83 -16.66 -15.79 0.95
C ASN A 83 -17.24 -14.62 0.11
N GLU A 84 -17.12 -13.38 0.59
CA GLU A 84 -17.57 -12.21 -0.17
C GLU A 84 -16.75 -12.00 -1.43
N LEU A 85 -15.42 -12.15 -1.37
CA LEU A 85 -14.57 -12.04 -2.55
C LEU A 85 -14.86 -13.15 -3.59
N GLU A 86 -15.15 -14.38 -3.16
CA GLU A 86 -15.53 -15.48 -4.03
C GLU A 86 -16.88 -15.21 -4.75
N ASN A 87 -17.80 -14.53 -4.10
CA ASN A 87 -19.11 -14.17 -4.68
C ASN A 87 -19.02 -13.02 -5.69
N ILE A 88 -17.94 -12.27 -5.72
CA ILE A 88 -17.73 -11.19 -6.70
C ILE A 88 -17.22 -11.81 -8.00
N ASN A 89 -18.09 -11.92 -9.01
CA ASN A 89 -17.74 -12.42 -10.35
C ASN A 89 -17.19 -11.30 -11.25
N LEU A 90 -16.14 -10.61 -10.77
CA LEU A 90 -15.41 -9.57 -11.48
C LEU A 90 -13.92 -9.77 -11.25
N ASN A 91 -13.10 -9.26 -12.15
CA ASN A 91 -11.66 -9.23 -11.94
C ASN A 91 -11.32 -8.34 -10.73
N LYS A 92 -10.43 -8.85 -9.87
CA LYS A 92 -10.02 -8.20 -8.62
C LYS A 92 -8.53 -7.95 -8.63
N PHE A 93 -8.12 -6.70 -8.43
CA PHE A 93 -6.72 -6.32 -8.42
C PHE A 93 -6.37 -5.59 -7.12
N VAL A 94 -5.16 -5.83 -6.62
CA VAL A 94 -4.60 -5.05 -5.53
C VAL A 94 -3.72 -3.94 -6.09
N PHE A 95 -3.99 -2.68 -5.70
CA PHE A 95 -3.18 -1.51 -6.03
C PHE A 95 -2.62 -0.90 -4.74
N THR A 96 -1.30 -0.98 -4.55
CA THR A 96 -0.64 -0.65 -3.28
C THR A 96 0.60 0.23 -3.45
N ASN A 97 0.90 1.06 -2.43
CA ASN A 97 2.20 1.73 -2.26
C ASN A 97 3.24 0.84 -1.53
N GLY A 98 2.85 -0.35 -1.08
CA GLY A 98 3.75 -1.38 -0.55
C GLY A 98 4.35 -2.25 -1.64
N SER A 99 5.07 -3.30 -1.24
CA SER A 99 5.64 -4.30 -2.16
C SER A 99 4.69 -5.46 -2.42
N LYS A 100 4.86 -6.16 -3.56
CA LYS A 100 4.13 -7.40 -3.86
C LYS A 100 4.32 -8.47 -2.81
N GLU A 101 5.52 -8.57 -2.26
CA GLU A 101 5.83 -9.55 -1.22
C GLU A 101 5.03 -9.28 0.05
N HIS A 102 4.91 -8.01 0.45
CA HIS A 102 4.05 -7.63 1.57
C HIS A 102 2.59 -8.02 1.30
N VAL A 103 2.05 -7.69 0.12
CA VAL A 103 0.69 -8.08 -0.26
C VAL A 103 0.52 -9.60 -0.17
N LYS A 104 1.44 -10.37 -0.74
CA LYS A 104 1.40 -11.84 -0.71
C LYS A 104 1.37 -12.37 0.72
N ASN A 105 2.24 -11.86 1.59
CA ASN A 105 2.31 -12.29 2.98
C ASN A 105 0.99 -12.01 3.72
N ILE A 106 0.44 -10.79 3.58
CA ILE A 106 -0.83 -10.41 4.17
C ILE A 106 -1.98 -11.27 3.66
N THR A 107 -2.14 -11.39 2.34
CA THR A 107 -3.26 -12.13 1.74
C THR A 107 -3.20 -13.62 2.05
N THR A 108 -2.01 -14.19 2.16
CA THR A 108 -1.81 -15.59 2.58
C THR A 108 -2.25 -15.80 4.03
N HIS A 109 -1.91 -14.90 4.96
CA HIS A 109 -2.36 -14.99 6.36
C HIS A 109 -3.87 -14.83 6.49
N LEU A 110 -4.48 -13.92 5.72
CA LEU A 110 -5.93 -13.76 5.64
C LEU A 110 -6.64 -14.92 4.93
N GLY A 111 -5.92 -15.78 4.19
CA GLY A 111 -6.47 -16.89 3.42
C GLY A 111 -7.21 -16.47 2.16
N ILE A 112 -6.80 -15.37 1.53
CA ILE A 112 -7.43 -14.76 0.34
C ILE A 112 -6.45 -14.52 -0.81
N ASP A 113 -5.28 -15.11 -0.78
CA ASP A 113 -4.21 -14.86 -1.77
C ASP A 113 -4.58 -15.34 -3.19
N ASP A 114 -5.47 -16.31 -3.30
CA ASP A 114 -6.01 -16.83 -4.56
C ASP A 114 -7.23 -16.03 -5.10
N GLN A 115 -7.66 -14.99 -4.40
CA GLN A 115 -8.85 -14.20 -4.76
C GLN A 115 -8.56 -13.01 -5.70
N PHE A 116 -7.31 -12.76 -6.03
CA PHE A 116 -6.90 -11.61 -6.84
C PHE A 116 -6.26 -12.02 -8.15
N ASP A 117 -6.68 -11.40 -9.25
CA ASP A 117 -6.15 -11.62 -10.60
C ASP A 117 -4.79 -10.95 -10.81
N GLY A 118 -4.40 -10.04 -9.93
CA GLY A 118 -3.10 -9.40 -9.98
C GLY A 118 -2.83 -8.37 -8.89
N VAL A 119 -1.54 -8.06 -8.74
CA VAL A 119 -1.04 -7.05 -7.82
C VAL A 119 -0.24 -6.02 -8.60
N PHE A 120 -0.56 -4.74 -8.38
CA PHE A 120 0.22 -3.60 -8.84
C PHE A 120 0.80 -2.89 -7.63
N ASP A 121 2.12 -2.91 -7.52
CA ASP A 121 2.86 -2.41 -6.38
C ASP A 121 3.66 -1.13 -6.70
N ILE A 122 4.37 -0.61 -5.70
CA ILE A 122 5.19 0.59 -5.86
C ILE A 122 6.33 0.43 -6.87
N VAL A 123 6.83 -0.81 -7.07
CA VAL A 123 7.87 -1.11 -8.05
C VAL A 123 7.29 -1.07 -9.48
N ASP A 124 6.10 -1.66 -9.68
CA ASP A 124 5.36 -1.56 -10.96
C ASP A 124 5.03 -0.10 -11.30
N ALA A 125 4.79 0.73 -10.28
CA ALA A 125 4.56 2.17 -10.41
C ALA A 125 5.84 2.97 -10.67
N GLU A 126 7.00 2.31 -10.82
CA GLU A 126 8.29 2.98 -10.94
C GLU A 126 8.54 3.98 -9.80
N TYR A 127 8.14 3.58 -8.60
CA TYR A 127 8.19 4.37 -7.36
C TYR A 127 7.40 5.68 -7.37
N SER A 128 6.46 5.84 -8.29
CA SER A 128 5.48 6.92 -8.29
C SER A 128 4.31 6.49 -7.38
N PRO A 129 4.12 7.08 -6.19
CA PRO A 129 3.12 6.58 -5.25
C PRO A 129 1.71 7.07 -5.59
N LYS A 130 0.68 6.36 -5.10
CA LYS A 130 -0.68 6.91 -5.03
C LYS A 130 -0.66 8.25 -4.23
N PRO A 131 -1.38 9.28 -4.64
CA PRO A 131 -2.36 9.39 -5.72
C PRO A 131 -1.80 9.92 -7.05
N GLU A 132 -0.52 9.76 -7.35
CA GLU A 132 0.04 10.29 -8.58
C GLU A 132 -0.60 9.64 -9.82
N ALA A 133 -0.92 10.47 -10.82
CA ALA A 133 -1.55 10.02 -12.06
C ALA A 133 -0.76 8.92 -12.77
N LYS A 134 0.58 9.02 -12.76
CA LYS A 134 1.48 8.03 -13.35
C LYS A 134 1.22 6.62 -12.79
N ALA A 135 1.08 6.48 -11.47
CA ALA A 135 0.84 5.18 -10.83
C ALA A 135 -0.47 4.57 -11.31
N PHE A 136 -1.54 5.36 -11.33
CA PHE A 136 -2.86 4.90 -11.75
C PHE A 136 -2.88 4.53 -13.24
N ASP A 137 -2.32 5.39 -14.11
CA ASP A 137 -2.28 5.17 -15.56
C ASP A 137 -1.44 3.94 -15.93
N LEU A 138 -0.33 3.67 -15.23
CA LEU A 138 0.48 2.45 -15.39
C LEU A 138 -0.29 1.20 -14.95
N MET A 139 -1.05 1.26 -13.86
CA MET A 139 -1.89 0.17 -13.38
C MET A 139 -3.00 -0.15 -14.40
N VAL A 140 -3.71 0.87 -14.88
CA VAL A 140 -4.74 0.74 -15.93
C VAL A 140 -4.18 0.07 -17.17
N LYS A 141 -3.01 0.53 -17.64
CA LYS A 141 -2.32 -0.04 -18.81
C LYS A 141 -1.91 -1.49 -18.59
N LYS A 142 -1.34 -1.80 -17.42
CA LYS A 142 -0.84 -3.15 -17.12
C LYS A 142 -1.96 -4.19 -17.12
N PHE A 143 -3.09 -3.88 -16.52
CA PHE A 143 -4.22 -4.80 -16.42
C PHE A 143 -5.26 -4.63 -17.52
N GLN A 144 -5.08 -3.68 -18.42
CA GLN A 144 -5.99 -3.39 -19.55
C GLN A 144 -7.42 -3.14 -19.08
N ILE A 145 -7.58 -2.44 -17.97
CA ILE A 145 -8.89 -2.11 -17.39
C ILE A 145 -9.42 -0.78 -17.93
N ASP A 146 -10.75 -0.68 -18.04
CA ASP A 146 -11.43 0.58 -18.28
C ASP A 146 -11.77 1.24 -16.92
N PRO A 147 -11.21 2.41 -16.62
CA PRO A 147 -11.53 3.10 -15.37
C PRO A 147 -13.02 3.37 -15.20
N THR A 148 -13.77 3.64 -16.27
CA THR A 148 -15.21 3.95 -16.19
C THR A 148 -16.07 2.75 -15.78
N GLU A 149 -15.55 1.54 -15.94
CA GLU A 149 -16.19 0.29 -15.51
C GLU A 149 -15.59 -0.26 -14.20
N THR A 150 -14.73 0.52 -13.54
CA THR A 150 -13.97 0.09 -12.36
C THR A 150 -14.56 0.67 -11.07
N LEU A 151 -14.61 -0.16 -10.03
CA LEU A 151 -14.81 0.26 -8.65
C LEU A 151 -13.45 0.30 -7.95
N TYR A 152 -13.07 1.48 -7.43
CA TYR A 152 -11.84 1.70 -6.70
C TYR A 152 -12.13 1.96 -5.22
N ILE A 153 -11.66 1.08 -4.35
CA ILE A 153 -11.88 1.09 -2.91
C ILE A 153 -10.58 1.45 -2.21
N GLU A 154 -10.61 2.39 -1.27
CA GLU A 154 -9.44 2.91 -0.57
C GLU A 154 -9.79 3.49 0.81
N ASP A 155 -8.88 3.40 1.76
CA ASP A 155 -9.01 3.96 3.10
C ASP A 155 -8.45 5.40 3.22
N ILE A 156 -7.52 5.78 2.35
CA ILE A 156 -6.97 7.14 2.27
C ILE A 156 -7.73 7.93 1.20
N ALA A 157 -8.63 8.81 1.62
CA ALA A 157 -9.50 9.59 0.71
C ALA A 157 -8.73 10.29 -0.43
N LYS A 158 -7.52 10.80 -0.14
CA LYS A 158 -6.66 11.44 -1.15
C LYS A 158 -6.31 10.50 -2.31
N ASN A 159 -6.12 9.22 -2.05
CA ASN A 159 -5.75 8.23 -3.07
C ASN A 159 -6.88 7.95 -4.07
N LEU A 160 -8.13 8.23 -3.69
CA LEU A 160 -9.29 8.08 -4.58
C LEU A 160 -9.37 9.17 -5.67
N SER A 161 -8.70 10.31 -5.47
CA SER A 161 -8.84 11.48 -6.35
C SER A 161 -8.55 11.16 -7.81
N ILE A 162 -7.46 10.46 -8.09
CA ILE A 162 -7.06 10.13 -9.46
C ILE A 162 -8.02 9.13 -10.13
N GLY A 163 -8.48 8.11 -9.39
CA GLY A 163 -9.48 7.17 -9.90
C GLY A 163 -10.77 7.88 -10.29
N LYS A 164 -11.26 8.78 -9.44
CA LYS A 164 -12.42 9.61 -9.73
C LYS A 164 -12.20 10.51 -10.95
N GLU A 165 -11.04 11.14 -11.08
CA GLU A 165 -10.68 11.97 -12.23
C GLU A 165 -10.67 11.17 -13.54
N ARG A 166 -10.27 9.90 -13.50
CA ARG A 166 -10.27 8.97 -14.64
C ARG A 166 -11.62 8.29 -14.89
N GLY A 167 -12.65 8.61 -14.11
CA GLY A 167 -14.03 8.13 -14.29
C GLY A 167 -14.36 6.86 -13.50
N ALA A 168 -13.48 6.36 -12.64
CA ALA A 168 -13.78 5.22 -11.78
C ALA A 168 -14.83 5.57 -10.72
N LYS A 169 -15.69 4.60 -10.38
CA LYS A 169 -16.50 4.67 -9.17
C LYS A 169 -15.58 4.50 -7.97
N THR A 170 -15.76 5.34 -6.96
CA THR A 170 -14.88 5.32 -5.79
C THR A 170 -15.64 5.05 -4.51
N VAL A 171 -15.06 4.23 -3.64
CA VAL A 171 -15.55 3.97 -2.28
C VAL A 171 -14.46 4.32 -1.29
N TRP A 172 -14.76 5.23 -0.40
CA TRP A 172 -13.91 5.55 0.74
C TRP A 172 -14.31 4.71 1.94
N LEU A 173 -13.40 3.82 2.35
CA LEU A 173 -13.58 2.97 3.52
C LEU A 173 -13.12 3.75 4.77
N ILE A 174 -14.03 3.94 5.71
CA ILE A 174 -13.75 4.64 6.98
C ILE A 174 -13.72 3.56 8.06
N ASN A 175 -12.57 3.32 8.65
CA ASN A 175 -12.35 2.41 9.78
C ASN A 175 -12.42 3.16 11.11
#